data_c706563ce40bf009c9b7b881b009c633
#
_entry.id   c706563ce40bf009c9b7b881b009c633
#
_cell.length_a   1.000
_cell.length_b   1.000
_cell.length_c   1.000
_cell.angle_alpha   90.00
_cell.angle_beta   90.00
_cell.angle_gamma   90.00
#
_symmetry.space_group_name_H-M   'P 1'
#
loop_
_entity.id
_entity.type
_entity.pdbx_description
1 polymer ?
#
loop_
_entity_poly.entity_id
_entity_poly.type
_entity_poly.pdbx_seq_one_letter_code
_entity_poly.pdbx_strand_id
1 'polypeptide(L)'
;MTRNVLLHSVTLSILCVISYWLITHTLVRAFSISRDDDLLGGMWAVVATVFVYRYGYEESVGAALSRMGATTLSFVLCFIYLLFFPFHLWGLAILIGVRAVAMSLLSRPDDIITTGITTAVVMVVAAVSPNHAWKQPILRLMDTIVGVAVGVVGTWISLRSGQRGSAMA
;
A
#
# COMPACT_ATOMS: atom_id res chain seq x y z
N MET A 1 -28.26 -10.17 -6.49
CA MET A 1 -26.81 -10.19 -6.74
C MET A 1 -26.26 -8.81 -7.11
N THR A 2 -26.90 -8.07 -8.01
CA THR A 2 -26.47 -6.75 -8.51
C THR A 2 -26.37 -5.65 -7.44
N ARG A 3 -27.31 -5.57 -6.48
CA ARG A 3 -27.34 -4.53 -5.44
C ARG A 3 -26.13 -4.59 -4.49
N ASN A 4 -25.72 -5.81 -4.09
CA ASN A 4 -24.58 -5.98 -3.19
C ASN A 4 -23.24 -5.66 -3.89
N VAL A 5 -23.11 -6.01 -5.15
CA VAL A 5 -21.95 -5.66 -5.97
C VAL A 5 -21.86 -4.15 -6.14
N LEU A 6 -22.98 -3.49 -6.43
CA LEU A 6 -23.03 -2.03 -6.61
C LEU A 6 -22.63 -1.31 -5.30
N LEU A 7 -23.21 -1.73 -4.17
CA LEU A 7 -22.88 -1.16 -2.85
C LEU A 7 -21.39 -1.33 -2.51
N HIS A 8 -20.84 -2.52 -2.77
CA HIS A 8 -19.41 -2.78 -2.54
C HIS A 8 -18.52 -1.88 -3.40
N SER A 9 -18.85 -1.73 -4.68
CA SER A 9 -18.09 -0.87 -5.60
C SER A 9 -18.16 0.60 -5.22
N VAL A 10 -19.34 1.11 -4.85
CA VAL A 10 -19.52 2.50 -4.39
C VAL A 10 -18.74 2.72 -3.09
N THR A 11 -18.83 1.80 -2.13
CA THR A 11 -18.06 1.91 -0.88
C THR A 11 -16.56 1.93 -1.14
N LEU A 12 -16.04 1.04 -2.00
CA LEU A 12 -14.64 1.05 -2.39
C LEU A 12 -14.22 2.38 -3.00
N SER A 13 -15.04 2.95 -3.89
CA SER A 13 -14.75 4.24 -4.50
C SER A 13 -14.65 5.37 -3.48
N ILE A 14 -15.57 5.40 -2.50
CA ILE A 14 -15.55 6.37 -1.41
C ILE A 14 -14.30 6.19 -0.54
N LEU A 15 -13.93 4.96 -0.20
CA LEU A 15 -12.73 4.67 0.59
C LEU A 15 -11.45 5.10 -0.14
N CYS A 16 -11.39 4.92 -1.46
CA CYS A 16 -10.27 5.41 -2.27
C CYS A 16 -10.15 6.94 -2.21
N VAL A 17 -11.26 7.65 -2.30
CA VAL A 17 -11.26 9.12 -2.16
C VAL A 17 -10.81 9.55 -0.76
N ILE A 18 -11.30 8.86 0.28
CA ILE A 18 -10.92 9.14 1.66
C ILE A 18 -9.43 8.90 1.89
N SER A 19 -8.87 7.78 1.44
CA SER A 19 -7.45 7.48 1.62
C SER A 19 -6.55 8.45 0.86
N TYR A 20 -6.93 8.83 -0.36
CA TYR A 20 -6.24 9.88 -1.12
C TYR A 20 -6.26 11.21 -0.39
N TRP A 21 -7.43 11.64 0.07
CA TRP A 21 -7.61 12.90 0.78
C TRP A 21 -6.85 12.94 2.10
N LEU A 22 -6.85 11.85 2.86
CA LEU A 22 -6.10 11.74 4.12
C LEU A 22 -4.60 11.95 3.90
N ILE A 23 -4.02 11.33 2.88
CA ILE A 23 -2.60 11.52 2.58
C ILE A 23 -2.33 12.95 2.16
N THR A 24 -3.06 13.47 1.17
CA THR A 24 -2.77 14.78 0.57
C THR A 24 -3.05 15.97 1.49
N HIS A 25 -3.90 15.83 2.51
CA HIS A 25 -4.25 16.94 3.40
C HIS A 25 -3.66 16.83 4.81
N THR A 26 -3.40 15.62 5.32
CA THR A 26 -2.95 15.45 6.71
C THR A 26 -1.47 15.11 6.83
N LEU A 27 -0.95 14.17 6.05
CA LEU A 27 0.44 13.74 6.13
C LEU A 27 1.39 14.63 5.34
N VAL A 28 0.92 15.23 4.26
CA VAL A 28 1.67 16.12 3.39
C VAL A 28 2.25 17.32 4.14
N ARG A 29 1.46 17.92 5.03
CA ARG A 29 1.92 19.07 5.84
C ARG A 29 3.07 18.75 6.77
N ALA A 30 3.25 17.48 7.14
CA ALA A 30 4.26 17.06 8.11
C ALA A 30 5.55 16.53 7.46
N PHE A 31 5.48 15.89 6.28
CA PHE A 31 6.58 15.11 5.71
C PHE A 31 6.86 15.35 4.23
N SER A 32 6.03 16.08 3.51
CA SER A 32 6.20 16.20 2.06
C SER A 32 7.36 17.11 1.71
N ILE A 33 8.08 16.67 0.69
CA ILE A 33 9.26 17.37 0.16
C ILE A 33 8.89 18.09 -1.14
N SER A 34 7.93 17.54 -1.88
CA SER A 34 7.46 18.11 -3.15
C SER A 34 6.00 17.78 -3.39
N ARG A 35 5.36 18.55 -4.27
CA ARG A 35 3.97 18.29 -4.70
C ARG A 35 3.82 16.95 -5.42
N ASP A 36 4.87 16.50 -6.08
CA ASP A 36 4.86 15.22 -6.80
C ASP A 36 4.86 14.03 -5.83
N ASP A 37 5.59 14.14 -4.70
CA ASP A 37 5.57 13.13 -3.63
C ASP A 37 4.18 12.99 -3.02
N ASP A 38 3.42 14.08 -2.92
CA ASP A 38 2.06 14.11 -2.37
C ASP A 38 1.08 13.36 -3.26
N LEU A 39 1.13 13.61 -4.57
CA LEU A 39 0.28 12.92 -5.55
C LEU A 39 0.60 11.43 -5.60
N LEU A 40 1.88 11.09 -5.59
CA LEU A 40 2.35 9.70 -5.55
C LEU A 40 1.92 9.00 -4.25
N GLY A 41 2.00 9.70 -3.11
CA GLY A 41 1.54 9.19 -1.82
C GLY A 41 0.05 8.88 -1.80
N GLY A 42 -0.76 9.83 -2.27
CA GLY A 42 -2.20 9.64 -2.40
C GLY A 42 -2.55 8.44 -3.28
N MET A 43 -1.92 8.32 -4.46
CA MET A 43 -2.08 7.17 -5.34
C MET A 43 -1.72 5.86 -4.64
N TRP A 44 -0.61 5.83 -3.89
CA TRP A 44 -0.12 4.63 -3.21
C TRP A 44 -1.06 4.18 -2.08
N ALA A 45 -1.63 5.13 -1.34
CA ALA A 45 -2.64 4.83 -0.33
C ALA A 45 -3.92 4.24 -0.96
N VAL A 46 -4.36 4.79 -2.09
CA VAL A 46 -5.49 4.22 -2.85
C VAL A 46 -5.20 2.78 -3.27
N VAL A 47 -4.03 2.51 -3.83
CA VAL A 47 -3.61 1.15 -4.21
C VAL A 47 -3.65 0.22 -2.99
N ALA A 48 -3.12 0.64 -1.84
CA ALA A 48 -3.16 -0.16 -0.61
C ALA A 48 -4.60 -0.42 -0.14
N THR A 49 -5.49 0.58 -0.22
CA THR A 49 -6.91 0.43 0.12
C THR A 49 -7.60 -0.60 -0.78
N VAL A 50 -7.38 -0.55 -2.09
CA VAL A 50 -7.94 -1.51 -3.06
C VAL A 50 -7.47 -2.93 -2.78
N PHE A 51 -6.20 -3.11 -2.42
CA PHE A 51 -5.65 -4.44 -2.10
C PHE A 51 -6.24 -5.04 -0.83
N VAL A 52 -6.63 -4.22 0.14
CA VAL A 52 -7.06 -4.65 1.46
C VAL A 52 -8.57 -4.76 1.60
N TYR A 53 -9.35 -3.92 0.91
CA TYR A 53 -10.79 -3.94 0.98
C TYR A 53 -11.35 -5.22 0.35
N ARG A 54 -12.00 -6.09 1.14
CA ARG A 54 -12.54 -7.39 0.76
C ARG A 54 -14.00 -7.53 1.22
N TYR A 55 -14.68 -8.59 0.73
CA TYR A 55 -16.04 -8.91 1.16
C TYR A 55 -16.09 -9.46 2.59
N GLY A 56 -15.06 -10.19 3.04
CA GLY A 56 -14.91 -10.76 4.38
C GLY A 56 -13.92 -10.00 5.25
N TYR A 57 -14.19 -9.91 6.55
CA TYR A 57 -13.26 -9.25 7.49
C TYR A 57 -11.94 -10.01 7.61
N GLU A 58 -11.99 -11.34 7.76
CA GLU A 58 -10.80 -12.21 7.85
C GLU A 58 -9.93 -12.09 6.58
N GLU A 59 -10.55 -12.05 5.40
CA GLU A 59 -9.85 -11.84 4.13
C GLU A 59 -9.20 -10.47 4.06
N SER A 60 -9.88 -9.43 4.56
CA SER A 60 -9.34 -8.08 4.61
C SER A 60 -8.15 -7.97 5.56
N VAL A 61 -8.23 -8.58 6.74
CA VAL A 61 -7.11 -8.62 7.71
C VAL A 61 -5.94 -9.42 7.14
N GLY A 62 -6.20 -10.58 6.51
CA GLY A 62 -5.16 -11.37 5.84
C GLY A 62 -4.45 -10.58 4.74
N ALA A 63 -5.20 -9.88 3.89
CA ALA A 63 -4.66 -9.00 2.86
C ALA A 63 -3.87 -7.82 3.45
N ALA A 64 -4.34 -7.25 4.56
CA ALA A 64 -3.64 -6.19 5.29
C ALA A 64 -2.28 -6.65 5.81
N LEU A 65 -2.22 -7.81 6.45
CA LEU A 65 -0.98 -8.39 6.98
C LEU A 65 0.00 -8.72 5.85
N SER A 66 -0.48 -9.32 4.75
CA SER A 66 0.34 -9.58 3.57
C SER A 66 0.90 -8.27 2.99
N ARG A 67 0.05 -7.27 2.77
CA ARG A 67 0.46 -5.97 2.23
C ARG A 67 1.46 -5.26 3.14
N MET A 68 1.23 -5.24 4.45
CA MET A 68 2.14 -4.64 5.42
C MET A 68 3.49 -5.38 5.46
N GLY A 69 3.49 -6.72 5.49
CA GLY A 69 4.69 -7.53 5.46
C GLY A 69 5.53 -7.27 4.19
N ALA A 70 4.88 -7.30 3.02
CA ALA A 70 5.51 -7.02 1.74
C ALA A 70 6.12 -5.60 1.70
N THR A 71 5.39 -4.59 2.18
CA THR A 71 5.86 -3.20 2.19
C THR A 71 6.99 -2.99 3.20
N THR A 72 6.89 -3.59 4.40
CA THR A 72 7.94 -3.49 5.43
C THR A 72 9.25 -4.12 4.96
N LEU A 73 9.20 -5.30 4.34
CA LEU A 73 10.39 -5.91 3.74
C LEU A 73 10.96 -5.02 2.63
N SER A 74 10.07 -4.41 1.83
CA SER A 74 10.44 -3.43 0.81
C SER A 74 11.16 -2.23 1.39
N PHE A 75 10.56 -1.67 2.43
CA PHE A 75 11.12 -0.54 3.15
C PHE A 75 12.55 -0.83 3.63
N VAL A 76 12.73 -1.92 4.39
CA VAL A 76 14.03 -2.25 4.98
C VAL A 76 15.10 -2.42 3.92
N LEU A 77 14.85 -3.20 2.88
CA LEU A 77 15.85 -3.48 1.85
C LEU A 77 16.17 -2.24 1.00
N CYS A 78 15.14 -1.50 0.54
CA CYS A 78 15.37 -0.28 -0.23
C CYS A 78 16.00 0.83 0.61
N PHE A 79 15.60 0.97 1.87
CA PHE A 79 16.16 1.96 2.78
C PHE A 79 17.65 1.74 3.01
N ILE A 80 18.05 0.50 3.36
CA ILE A 80 19.46 0.14 3.53
C ILE A 80 20.24 0.39 2.24
N TYR A 81 19.70 -0.03 1.09
CA TYR A 81 20.37 0.17 -0.18
C TYR A 81 20.57 1.66 -0.49
N LEU A 82 19.53 2.48 -0.38
CA LEU A 82 19.55 3.90 -0.73
C LEU A 82 20.34 4.78 0.26
N LEU A 83 20.64 4.27 1.45
CA LEU A 83 21.58 4.94 2.38
C LEU A 83 23.01 4.87 1.91
N PHE A 84 23.42 3.77 1.27
CA PHE A 84 24.82 3.53 0.87
C PHE A 84 25.05 3.72 -0.61
N PHE A 85 24.04 3.53 -1.44
CA PHE A 85 24.17 3.53 -2.90
C PHE A 85 23.07 4.40 -3.54
N PRO A 86 23.42 5.22 -4.54
CA PRO A 86 22.41 5.86 -5.39
C PRO A 86 21.66 4.81 -6.23
N PHE A 87 20.56 5.23 -6.84
CA PHE A 87 19.81 4.36 -7.73
C PHE A 87 20.68 3.85 -8.89
N HIS A 88 20.67 2.54 -9.10
CA HIS A 88 21.26 1.87 -10.26
C HIS A 88 20.34 0.72 -10.70
N LEU A 89 20.25 0.51 -12.00
CA LEU A 89 19.43 -0.57 -12.59
C LEU A 89 19.81 -1.96 -12.05
N TRP A 90 21.11 -2.22 -11.88
CA TRP A 90 21.60 -3.46 -11.30
C TRP A 90 21.22 -3.63 -9.84
N GLY A 91 21.20 -2.54 -9.07
CA GLY A 91 20.71 -2.53 -7.69
C GLY A 91 19.24 -2.91 -7.60
N LEU A 92 18.41 -2.38 -8.49
CA LEU A 92 17.00 -2.76 -8.59
C LEU A 92 16.85 -4.26 -8.88
N ALA A 93 17.58 -4.79 -9.86
CA ALA A 93 17.52 -6.21 -10.21
C ALA A 93 17.95 -7.12 -9.04
N ILE A 94 19.03 -6.78 -8.34
CA ILE A 94 19.51 -7.51 -7.16
C ILE A 94 18.47 -7.47 -6.04
N LEU A 95 17.91 -6.31 -5.73
CA LEU A 95 16.89 -6.17 -4.69
C LEU A 95 15.62 -6.99 -5.00
N ILE A 96 15.16 -7.02 -6.23
CA ILE A 96 14.02 -7.87 -6.64
C ILE A 96 14.39 -9.34 -6.47
N GLY A 97 15.59 -9.76 -6.87
CA GLY A 97 16.05 -11.14 -6.72
C GLY A 97 16.16 -11.58 -5.26
N VAL A 98 16.81 -10.77 -4.42
CA VAL A 98 16.93 -11.05 -2.96
C VAL A 98 15.56 -11.20 -2.32
N ARG A 99 14.60 -10.39 -2.73
CA ARG A 99 13.23 -10.47 -2.22
C ARG A 99 12.47 -11.70 -2.67
N ALA A 100 12.60 -12.08 -3.94
CA ALA A 100 11.97 -13.29 -4.44
C ALA A 100 12.46 -14.50 -3.64
N VAL A 101 13.75 -14.55 -3.34
CA VAL A 101 14.34 -15.58 -2.46
C VAL A 101 13.79 -15.48 -1.04
N ALA A 102 13.75 -14.28 -0.44
CA ALA A 102 13.25 -14.08 0.90
C ALA A 102 11.78 -14.50 1.04
N MET A 103 10.90 -14.15 0.09
CA MET A 103 9.50 -14.54 0.10
C MET A 103 9.32 -16.05 -0.09
N SER A 104 10.15 -16.67 -0.93
CA SER A 104 10.16 -18.13 -1.10
C SER A 104 10.55 -18.84 0.19
N LEU A 105 11.56 -18.35 0.91
CA LEU A 105 12.00 -18.89 2.20
C LEU A 105 10.94 -18.71 3.31
N LEU A 106 10.17 -17.64 3.24
CA LEU A 106 9.04 -17.37 4.16
C LEU A 106 7.78 -18.17 3.80
N SER A 107 7.84 -19.04 2.78
CA SER A 107 6.70 -19.83 2.28
C SER A 107 5.49 -18.98 1.86
N ARG A 108 5.76 -17.77 1.31
CA ARG A 108 4.76 -16.82 0.81
C ARG A 108 5.00 -16.47 -0.67
N PRO A 109 4.91 -17.44 -1.59
CA PRO A 109 5.17 -17.18 -3.01
C PRO A 109 4.19 -16.18 -3.63
N ASP A 110 2.94 -16.12 -3.14
CA ASP A 110 1.92 -15.20 -3.65
C ASP A 110 2.28 -13.72 -3.42
N ASP A 111 3.10 -13.43 -2.41
CA ASP A 111 3.54 -12.07 -2.09
C ASP A 111 4.75 -11.61 -2.93
N ILE A 112 5.36 -12.47 -3.74
CA ILE A 112 6.52 -12.13 -4.59
C ILE A 112 6.18 -11.02 -5.57
N ILE A 113 5.03 -11.10 -6.24
CA ILE A 113 4.57 -10.10 -7.23
C ILE A 113 4.38 -8.75 -6.54
N THR A 114 3.61 -8.73 -5.46
CA THR A 114 3.32 -7.50 -4.70
C THR A 114 4.59 -6.85 -4.17
N THR A 115 5.52 -7.66 -3.66
CA THR A 115 6.79 -7.21 -3.12
C THR A 115 7.70 -6.67 -4.23
N GLY A 116 7.74 -7.33 -5.39
CA GLY A 116 8.50 -6.90 -6.56
C GLY A 116 8.02 -5.55 -7.09
N ILE A 117 6.70 -5.38 -7.24
CA ILE A 117 6.09 -4.11 -7.68
C ILE A 117 6.44 -2.99 -6.69
N THR A 118 6.31 -3.23 -5.39
CA THR A 118 6.62 -2.23 -4.37
C THR A 118 8.08 -1.80 -4.42
N THR A 119 9.02 -2.75 -4.61
CA THR A 119 10.45 -2.42 -4.78
C THR A 119 10.71 -1.58 -6.01
N ALA A 120 10.14 -2.00 -7.14
CA ALA A 120 10.34 -1.29 -8.40
C ALA A 120 9.86 0.16 -8.28
N VAL A 121 8.66 0.37 -7.70
CA VAL A 121 8.11 1.72 -7.51
C VAL A 121 9.00 2.55 -6.58
N VAL A 122 9.38 2.02 -5.40
CA VAL A 122 10.24 2.75 -4.45
C VAL A 122 11.57 3.17 -5.09
N MET A 123 12.20 2.25 -5.81
CA MET A 123 13.50 2.50 -6.44
C MET A 123 13.39 3.48 -7.62
N VAL A 124 12.35 3.36 -8.45
CA VAL A 124 12.13 4.27 -9.58
C VAL A 124 11.81 5.68 -9.10
N VAL A 125 10.95 5.82 -8.07
CA VAL A 125 10.66 7.14 -7.48
C VAL A 125 11.90 7.75 -6.84
N ALA A 126 12.74 6.95 -6.18
CA ALA A 126 14.03 7.39 -5.66
C ALA A 126 14.98 7.86 -6.77
N ALA A 127 14.90 7.29 -7.97
CA ALA A 127 15.66 7.74 -9.14
C ALA A 127 15.19 9.10 -9.67
N VAL A 128 13.87 9.33 -9.67
CA VAL A 128 13.26 10.59 -10.11
C VAL A 128 13.54 11.73 -9.12
N SER A 129 13.60 11.42 -7.82
CA SER A 129 13.87 12.38 -6.75
C SER A 129 15.20 12.06 -6.03
N PRO A 130 16.37 12.25 -6.66
CA PRO A 130 17.65 11.82 -6.10
C PRO A 130 18.03 12.60 -4.83
N ASN A 131 17.59 13.85 -4.71
CA ASN A 131 17.74 14.64 -3.49
C ASN A 131 16.85 14.04 -2.40
N HIS A 132 17.45 13.35 -1.41
CA HIS A 132 16.76 12.65 -0.32
C HIS A 132 16.09 11.31 -0.76
N ALA A 133 16.68 10.58 -1.68
CA ALA A 133 16.18 9.28 -2.16
C ALA A 133 15.83 8.29 -1.03
N TRP A 134 16.57 8.32 0.10
CA TRP A 134 16.34 7.49 1.28
C TRP A 134 15.00 7.78 2.01
N LYS A 135 14.37 8.93 1.75
CA LYS A 135 13.05 9.25 2.31
C LYS A 135 11.92 8.53 1.59
N GLN A 136 12.11 8.14 0.33
CA GLN A 136 11.06 7.49 -0.48
C GLN A 136 10.52 6.18 0.13
N PRO A 137 11.36 5.27 0.66
CA PRO A 137 10.86 4.09 1.37
C PRO A 137 9.97 4.43 2.56
N ILE A 138 10.34 5.48 3.34
CA ILE A 138 9.58 5.92 4.51
C ILE A 138 8.19 6.43 4.09
N LEU A 139 8.14 7.28 3.06
CA LEU A 139 6.88 7.81 2.54
C LEU A 139 5.96 6.67 2.07
N ARG A 140 6.50 5.72 1.28
CA ARG A 140 5.72 4.55 0.80
C ARG A 140 5.20 3.68 1.93
N LEU A 141 5.96 3.52 3.02
CA LEU A 141 5.49 2.81 4.20
C LEU A 141 4.31 3.53 4.87
N MET A 142 4.42 4.85 5.07
CA MET A 142 3.36 5.66 5.66
C MET A 142 2.08 5.64 4.82
N ASP A 143 2.20 5.82 3.50
CA ASP A 143 1.07 5.75 2.57
C ASP A 143 0.37 4.40 2.64
N THR A 144 1.14 3.32 2.75
CA THR A 144 0.60 1.96 2.88
C THR A 144 -0.14 1.78 4.20
N ILE A 145 0.40 2.27 5.32
CA ILE A 145 -0.25 2.19 6.64
C ILE A 145 -1.62 2.85 6.59
N VAL A 146 -1.71 4.06 6.03
CA VAL A 146 -2.98 4.77 5.91
C VAL A 146 -3.96 4.04 5.00
N GLY A 147 -3.53 3.61 3.82
CA GLY A 147 -4.38 2.88 2.89
C GLY A 147 -4.89 1.55 3.44
N VAL A 148 -4.03 0.80 4.15
CA VAL A 148 -4.40 -0.45 4.84
C VAL A 148 -5.42 -0.17 5.94
N ALA A 149 -5.20 0.84 6.78
CA ALA A 149 -6.12 1.20 7.85
C ALA A 149 -7.52 1.58 7.30
N VAL A 150 -7.57 2.40 6.24
CA VAL A 150 -8.82 2.77 5.58
C VAL A 150 -9.51 1.54 4.98
N GLY A 151 -8.78 0.64 4.35
CA GLY A 151 -9.31 -0.59 3.76
C GLY A 151 -9.95 -1.52 4.79
N VAL A 152 -9.26 -1.81 5.91
CA VAL A 152 -9.77 -2.66 6.99
C VAL A 152 -10.98 -2.04 7.68
N VAL A 153 -10.91 -0.75 8.05
CA VAL A 153 -12.02 -0.03 8.67
C VAL A 153 -13.23 0.03 7.74
N GLY A 154 -13.00 0.26 6.45
CA GLY A 154 -14.05 0.27 5.44
C GLY A 154 -14.74 -1.09 5.32
N THR A 155 -14.01 -2.19 5.32
CA THR A 155 -14.58 -3.54 5.34
C THR A 155 -15.44 -3.77 6.60
N TRP A 156 -14.92 -3.40 7.76
CA TRP A 156 -15.64 -3.54 9.02
C TRP A 156 -16.96 -2.76 9.06
N ILE A 157 -16.96 -1.50 8.59
CA ILE A 157 -18.17 -0.66 8.51
C ILE A 157 -19.17 -1.27 7.52
N SER A 158 -18.70 -1.72 6.35
CA SER A 158 -19.55 -2.31 5.32
C SER A 158 -20.29 -3.56 5.82
N LEU A 159 -19.60 -4.43 6.55
CA LEU A 159 -20.19 -5.63 7.15
C LEU A 159 -21.25 -5.29 8.21
N ARG A 160 -20.96 -4.34 9.08
CA ARG A 160 -21.95 -3.89 10.11
C ARG A 160 -23.20 -3.28 9.49
N SER A 161 -23.05 -2.52 8.42
CA SER A 161 -24.17 -1.92 7.70
C SER A 161 -25.03 -2.95 6.99
N GLY A 162 -24.39 -3.98 6.38
CA GLY A 162 -25.08 -5.09 5.73
C GLY A 162 -25.88 -5.97 6.71
N GLN A 163 -25.33 -6.26 7.89
CA GLN A 163 -26.01 -7.02 8.93
C GLN A 163 -27.25 -6.30 9.49
N ARG A 164 -27.20 -4.98 9.64
CA ARG A 164 -28.37 -4.19 10.07
C ARG A 164 -29.51 -4.19 9.03
N GLY A 165 -29.17 -4.18 7.75
CA GLY A 165 -30.17 -4.26 6.68
C GLY A 165 -30.89 -5.62 6.60
N SER A 166 -30.22 -6.72 6.97
CA SER A 166 -30.84 -8.06 7.04
C SER A 166 -31.69 -8.30 8.29
N ALA A 167 -31.46 -7.56 9.36
CA ALA A 167 -32.23 -7.68 10.61
C ALA A 167 -33.56 -6.88 10.58
N MET A 168 -33.72 -5.98 9.60
CA MET A 168 -34.93 -5.16 9.43
C MET A 168 -35.82 -5.61 8.27
N ALA A 169 -35.44 -6.64 7.54
CA ALA A 169 -36.20 -7.24 6.42
C ALA A 169 -36.76 -8.62 6.79
#